data_8d92288aa58963c975cde8d8cef90be7
#
_entry.id   8d92288aa58963c975cde8d8cef90be7
#
_cell.length_a   1.000
_cell.length_b   1.000
_cell.length_c   1.000
_cell.angle_alpha   90.00
_cell.angle_beta   90.00
_cell.angle_gamma   90.00
#
_symmetry.space_group_name_H-M   'P 1'
#
loop_
_entity.id
_entity.type
_entity.pdbx_description
1 polymer ?
#
loop_
_entity_poly.entity_id
_entity_poly.type
_entity_poly.pdbx_seq_one_letter_code
_entity_poly.pdbx_strand_id
1 'polypeptide(L)'
;MIKIILEGENKMIHYEGIFFEGESLELIKKLEGMNLGIINDEIHLTFKYKPEDSEIFNEIVGKSFDLYLIGYGNDGKNSGFKILLPKKLLKYYINYDNNHNLKVPHITASIKEGEKASNTMYLDFKPLRKKVKITGKFGYWIKDGENEYLSYEPFIKTKTK
;
A
#
# COMPACT_ATOMS: atom_id res chain seq x y z
N MET A 1 23.83 3.89 -34.24
CA MET A 1 23.78 4.32 -32.85
C MET A 1 23.10 3.22 -32.03
N ILE A 2 23.82 2.74 -31.06
CA ILE A 2 23.21 1.80 -30.14
C ILE A 2 22.22 2.57 -29.29
N LYS A 3 20.98 2.28 -29.47
CA LYS A 3 19.96 2.81 -28.58
C LYS A 3 20.04 2.02 -27.28
N ILE A 4 20.78 2.56 -26.34
CA ILE A 4 20.77 2.01 -25.01
C ILE A 4 19.44 2.41 -24.39
N ILE A 5 18.55 1.44 -24.31
CA ILE A 5 17.37 1.60 -23.49
C ILE A 5 17.89 1.51 -22.06
N LEU A 6 18.02 2.67 -21.44
CA LEU A 6 18.42 2.71 -20.06
C LEU A 6 17.35 1.99 -19.26
N GLU A 7 17.85 1.18 -18.34
CA GLU A 7 17.07 0.44 -17.38
C GLU A 7 16.16 1.36 -16.61
N GLY A 8 15.39 2.04 -16.83
CA GLY A 8 14.57 3.03 -16.19
C GLY A 8 13.59 3.72 -17.12
N GLU A 9 13.79 3.61 -18.42
CA GLU A 9 12.89 4.26 -19.37
C GLU A 9 11.48 3.69 -19.30
N ASN A 10 11.34 2.40 -18.99
CA ASN A 10 10.06 1.72 -18.87
C ASN A 10 9.64 1.49 -17.43
N LYS A 11 10.47 1.92 -16.48
CA LYS A 11 10.14 1.77 -15.06
C LYS A 11 9.29 2.92 -14.60
N MET A 12 8.25 2.58 -13.89
CA MET A 12 7.42 3.57 -13.22
C MET A 12 6.98 3.03 -11.89
N ILE A 13 6.74 3.93 -10.95
CA ILE A 13 6.11 3.57 -9.69
C ILE A 13 4.61 3.48 -9.94
N HIS A 14 4.06 2.27 -9.78
CA HIS A 14 2.63 2.07 -9.91
C HIS A 14 1.90 2.61 -8.69
N TYR A 15 2.44 2.35 -7.49
CA TYR A 15 2.01 2.97 -6.24
C TYR A 15 3.13 2.89 -5.21
N GLU A 16 3.04 3.76 -4.23
CA GLU A 16 3.96 3.80 -3.09
C GLU A 16 3.16 3.67 -1.80
N GLY A 17 3.78 3.15 -0.77
CA GLY A 17 3.15 2.99 0.52
C GLY A 17 3.91 2.09 1.48
N ILE A 18 3.20 1.60 2.48
CA ILE A 18 3.76 0.70 3.49
C ILE A 18 3.38 -0.74 3.15
N PHE A 19 4.37 -1.61 3.10
CA PHE A 19 4.19 -3.03 2.82
C PHE A 19 4.44 -3.83 4.08
N PHE A 20 3.62 -4.85 4.30
CA PHE A 20 3.66 -5.67 5.51
C PHE A 20 4.15 -7.07 5.16
N GLU A 21 5.15 -7.53 5.90
CA GLU A 21 5.79 -8.83 5.72
C GLU A 21 5.95 -9.53 7.06
N GLY A 22 6.32 -10.81 7.01
CA GLY A 22 6.69 -11.59 8.19
C GLY A 22 5.59 -11.65 9.25
N GLU A 23 5.95 -11.36 10.48
CA GLU A 23 5.05 -11.48 11.62
C GLU A 23 3.83 -10.58 11.52
N SER A 24 4.00 -9.35 11.02
CA SER A 24 2.89 -8.41 10.86
C SER A 24 1.89 -8.91 9.82
N LEU A 25 2.37 -9.46 8.72
CA LEU A 25 1.51 -10.06 7.70
C LEU A 25 0.72 -11.25 8.28
N GLU A 26 1.39 -12.12 9.01
CA GLU A 26 0.75 -13.27 9.64
C GLU A 26 -0.29 -12.84 10.68
N LEU A 27 0.00 -11.81 11.46
CA LEU A 27 -0.94 -11.27 12.43
C LEU A 27 -2.19 -10.70 11.75
N ILE A 28 -2.03 -9.96 10.66
CA ILE A 28 -3.15 -9.42 9.90
C ILE A 28 -4.03 -10.56 9.35
N LYS A 29 -3.41 -11.56 8.76
CA LYS A 29 -4.13 -12.74 8.25
C LYS A 29 -4.90 -13.47 9.35
N LYS A 30 -4.28 -13.63 10.51
CA LYS A 30 -4.89 -14.27 11.66
C LYS A 30 -6.09 -13.50 12.18
N LEU A 31 -5.97 -12.18 12.30
CA LEU A 31 -7.04 -11.32 12.77
C LEU A 31 -8.22 -11.29 11.81
N GLU A 32 -7.93 -11.36 10.52
CA GLU A 32 -8.95 -11.34 9.47
C GLU A 32 -9.73 -12.64 9.39
N GLY A 33 -9.12 -13.77 9.76
CA GLY A 33 -9.78 -15.08 9.82
C GLY A 33 -10.06 -15.70 8.46
N MET A 34 -9.47 -15.21 7.39
CA MET A 34 -9.58 -15.77 6.03
C MET A 34 -11.01 -15.86 5.50
N ASN A 35 -11.83 -14.85 5.77
CA ASN A 35 -13.28 -14.95 5.60
C ASN A 35 -13.80 -14.90 4.16
N LEU A 36 -13.04 -14.38 3.20
CA LEU A 36 -13.55 -14.13 1.83
C LEU A 36 -12.86 -14.94 0.73
N GLY A 37 -11.95 -15.83 1.08
CA GLY A 37 -11.39 -16.78 0.12
C GLY A 37 -10.12 -16.35 -0.59
N ILE A 38 -10.03 -15.16 -1.14
CA ILE A 38 -8.80 -14.67 -1.76
C ILE A 38 -8.09 -13.75 -0.79
N ILE A 39 -6.98 -14.25 -0.26
CA ILE A 39 -6.12 -13.45 0.60
C ILE A 39 -5.10 -12.77 -0.29
N ASN A 40 -4.99 -11.48 -0.10
CA ASN A 40 -3.96 -10.73 -0.78
C ASN A 40 -2.60 -11.06 -0.15
N ASP A 41 -1.72 -11.71 -0.91
CA ASP A 41 -0.37 -12.05 -0.43
C ASP A 41 0.50 -10.80 -0.22
N GLU A 42 0.11 -9.70 -0.84
CA GLU A 42 0.78 -8.43 -0.70
C GLU A 42 -0.13 -7.44 -0.01
N ILE A 43 -0.12 -7.49 1.31
CA ILE A 43 -0.88 -6.53 2.09
C ILE A 43 -0.07 -5.25 2.20
N HIS A 44 -0.69 -4.14 1.82
CA HIS A 44 -0.04 -2.85 1.84
C HIS A 44 -1.04 -1.73 2.13
N LEU A 45 -0.51 -0.62 2.62
CA LEU A 45 -1.25 0.63 2.78
C LEU A 45 -0.76 1.60 1.71
N THR A 46 -1.60 1.90 0.74
CA THR A 46 -1.26 2.82 -0.35
C THR A 46 -1.21 4.26 0.15
N PHE A 47 -0.09 4.93 -0.10
CA PHE A 47 0.07 6.37 0.17
C PHE A 47 -0.26 7.21 -1.05
N LYS A 48 0.12 6.76 -2.23
CA LYS A 48 -0.19 7.44 -3.49
C LYS A 48 -0.13 6.46 -4.65
N TYR A 49 -1.12 6.51 -5.48
CA TYR A 49 -1.18 5.74 -6.73
C TYR A 49 -0.57 6.59 -7.85
N LYS A 50 0.33 6.02 -8.63
CA LYS A 50 1.03 6.69 -9.72
C LYS A 50 1.59 8.07 -9.31
N PRO A 51 2.51 8.10 -8.32
CA PRO A 51 3.03 9.37 -7.83
C PRO A 51 3.79 10.14 -8.91
N GLU A 52 3.64 11.46 -8.90
CA GLU A 52 4.48 12.33 -9.72
C GLU A 52 5.87 12.45 -9.09
N ASP A 53 6.83 13.03 -9.83
CA ASP A 53 8.22 13.10 -9.37
C ASP A 53 8.35 13.76 -7.99
N SER A 54 7.59 14.82 -7.73
CA SER A 54 7.61 15.51 -6.44
C SER A 54 6.96 14.73 -5.32
N GLU A 55 6.24 13.65 -5.66
CA GLU A 55 5.51 12.80 -4.73
C GLU A 55 6.23 11.48 -4.45
N ILE A 56 7.44 11.31 -4.99
CA ILE A 56 8.28 10.14 -4.75
C ILE A 56 9.15 10.43 -3.52
N PHE A 57 8.90 9.68 -2.44
CA PHE A 57 9.50 9.98 -1.14
C PHE A 57 10.72 9.11 -0.84
N ASN A 58 11.80 9.34 -1.60
CA ASN A 58 13.03 8.57 -1.43
C ASN A 58 13.64 8.73 -0.03
N GLU A 59 13.31 9.79 0.70
CA GLU A 59 13.83 9.99 2.06
C GLU A 59 13.30 8.96 3.07
N ILE A 60 12.18 8.30 2.79
CA ILE A 60 11.63 7.30 3.70
C ILE A 60 11.58 5.88 3.12
N VAL A 61 11.95 5.69 1.86
CA VAL A 61 11.94 4.36 1.27
C VAL A 61 12.90 3.42 2.01
N GLY A 62 12.47 2.21 2.24
CA GLY A 62 13.24 1.21 2.98
C GLY A 62 13.22 1.37 4.48
N LYS A 63 12.58 2.41 5.02
CA LYS A 63 12.44 2.60 6.46
C LYS A 63 11.21 1.86 6.98
N SER A 64 11.35 1.31 8.19
CA SER A 64 10.27 0.61 8.87
C SER A 64 9.53 1.54 9.81
N PHE A 65 8.22 1.35 9.91
CA PHE A 65 7.35 2.17 10.74
C PHE A 65 6.36 1.30 11.50
N ASP A 66 6.06 1.69 12.72
CA ASP A 66 5.01 1.08 13.51
C ASP A 66 3.70 1.79 13.22
N LEU A 67 2.68 1.03 12.94
CA LEU A 67 1.31 1.49 12.67
C LEU A 67 0.36 0.74 13.57
N TYR A 68 -0.89 1.21 13.63
CA TYR A 68 -1.91 0.53 14.43
C TYR A 68 -3.14 0.22 13.60
N LEU A 69 -3.59 -1.03 13.69
CA LEU A 69 -4.92 -1.41 13.23
C LEU A 69 -5.92 -0.90 14.26
N ILE A 70 -6.91 -0.13 13.84
CA ILE A 70 -7.89 0.48 14.74
C ILE A 70 -9.34 0.17 14.39
N GLY A 71 -9.60 -0.38 13.22
CA GLY A 71 -10.94 -0.74 12.79
C GLY A 71 -10.93 -1.91 11.82
N TYR A 72 -12.03 -2.63 11.73
CA TYR A 72 -12.21 -3.73 10.81
C TYR A 72 -13.52 -3.58 10.06
N GLY A 73 -13.50 -3.82 8.76
CA GLY A 73 -14.67 -3.80 7.92
C GLY A 73 -14.76 -5.04 7.05
N ASN A 74 -15.99 -5.50 6.82
CA ASN A 74 -16.26 -6.65 5.96
C ASN A 74 -17.69 -6.55 5.46
N ASP A 75 -17.86 -6.40 4.15
CA ASP A 75 -19.18 -6.29 3.51
C ASP A 75 -19.57 -7.58 2.75
N GLY A 76 -18.83 -8.67 2.97
CA GLY A 76 -19.04 -9.92 2.25
C GLY A 76 -18.32 -9.98 0.90
N LYS A 77 -17.79 -8.88 0.41
CA LYS A 77 -17.06 -8.78 -0.85
C LYS A 77 -15.61 -8.39 -0.62
N ASN A 78 -15.38 -7.43 0.26
CA ASN A 78 -14.06 -6.98 0.68
C ASN A 78 -13.98 -6.98 2.20
N SER A 79 -12.81 -7.27 2.71
CA SER A 79 -12.49 -7.06 4.12
C SER A 79 -11.19 -6.30 4.24
N GLY A 80 -11.07 -5.54 5.30
CA GLY A 80 -9.87 -4.76 5.53
C GLY A 80 -9.85 -4.11 6.89
N PHE A 81 -8.74 -3.42 7.15
CA PHE A 81 -8.51 -2.74 8.42
C PHE A 81 -8.26 -1.27 8.18
N LYS A 82 -8.83 -0.45 9.05
CA LYS A 82 -8.49 0.95 9.16
C LYS A 82 -7.19 1.09 9.95
N ILE A 83 -6.32 1.96 9.47
CA ILE A 83 -4.99 2.16 10.03
C ILE A 83 -4.89 3.54 10.66
N LEU A 84 -4.27 3.60 11.83
CA LEU A 84 -3.83 4.84 12.44
C LEU A 84 -2.36 5.06 12.08
N LEU A 85 -2.11 6.14 11.35
CA LEU A 85 -0.75 6.52 10.96
C LEU A 85 -0.06 7.29 12.08
N PRO A 86 1.24 7.05 12.31
CA PRO A 86 2.01 7.92 13.19
C PRO A 86 2.09 9.32 12.59
N LYS A 87 2.14 10.33 13.46
CA LYS A 87 2.14 11.74 13.05
C LYS A 87 3.22 12.06 12.01
N LYS A 88 4.40 11.46 12.16
CA LYS A 88 5.54 11.69 11.26
C LYS A 88 5.28 11.24 9.81
N LEU A 89 4.30 10.38 9.57
CA LEU A 89 3.96 9.91 8.23
C LEU A 89 2.80 10.68 7.59
N LEU A 90 2.09 11.51 8.32
CA LEU A 90 0.89 12.18 7.79
C LEU A 90 1.20 13.04 6.56
N LYS A 91 2.35 13.70 6.52
CA LYS A 91 2.74 14.54 5.38
C LYS A 91 2.99 13.75 4.09
N TYR A 92 3.25 12.46 4.21
CA TYR A 92 3.50 11.59 3.05
C TYR A 92 2.24 10.88 2.56
N TYR A 93 1.21 10.87 3.38
CA TYR A 93 -0.04 10.20 3.03
C TYR A 93 -0.90 11.16 2.19
N ILE A 94 -0.87 10.98 0.88
CA ILE A 94 -1.49 11.87 -0.10
C ILE A 94 -2.43 11.10 -1.02
N ASN A 95 -3.11 10.11 -0.47
CA ASN A 95 -4.03 9.25 -1.21
C ASN A 95 -5.43 9.86 -1.21
N TYR A 96 -5.73 10.64 -2.25
CA TYR A 96 -7.01 11.32 -2.40
C TYR A 96 -7.93 10.55 -3.35
N ASP A 97 -9.23 10.62 -3.09
CA ASP A 97 -10.23 10.08 -4.00
C ASP A 97 -10.52 11.05 -5.16
N ASN A 98 -11.45 10.67 -6.06
CA ASN A 98 -11.78 11.48 -7.23
C ASN A 98 -12.42 12.83 -6.87
N ASN A 99 -12.92 13.00 -5.67
CA ASN A 99 -13.51 14.23 -5.16
C ASN A 99 -12.52 15.06 -4.33
N HIS A 100 -11.23 14.70 -4.39
CA HIS A 100 -10.15 15.33 -3.64
C HIS A 100 -10.30 15.22 -2.11
N ASN A 101 -10.99 14.19 -1.64
CA ASN A 101 -11.04 13.86 -0.23
C ASN A 101 -9.95 12.86 0.10
N LEU A 102 -9.27 13.07 1.22
CA LEU A 102 -8.25 12.14 1.67
C LEU A 102 -8.91 10.82 2.05
N LYS A 103 -8.47 9.73 1.43
CA LYS A 103 -8.98 8.40 1.76
C LYS A 103 -8.56 8.02 3.17
N VAL A 104 -9.44 7.32 3.87
CA VAL A 104 -9.10 6.73 5.17
C VAL A 104 -7.94 5.77 4.98
N PRO A 105 -6.86 5.89 5.76
CA PRO A 105 -5.77 4.92 5.68
C PRO A 105 -6.29 3.52 6.00
N HIS A 106 -6.08 2.59 5.09
CA HIS A 106 -6.62 1.23 5.20
C HIS A 106 -5.78 0.23 4.44
N ILE A 107 -5.92 -1.02 4.83
CA ILE A 107 -5.36 -2.16 4.08
C ILE A 107 -6.50 -3.07 3.66
N THR A 108 -6.34 -3.68 2.50
CA THR A 108 -7.25 -4.74 2.03
C THR A 108 -6.70 -6.07 2.52
N ALA A 109 -7.49 -6.79 3.31
CA ALA A 109 -7.07 -8.08 3.87
C ALA A 109 -7.51 -9.26 3.00
N SER A 110 -8.77 -9.30 2.60
CA SER A 110 -9.26 -10.33 1.68
C SER A 110 -10.33 -9.76 0.75
N ILE A 111 -10.47 -10.39 -0.39
CA ILE A 111 -11.50 -10.04 -1.37
C ILE A 111 -12.16 -11.30 -1.91
N LYS A 112 -13.44 -11.20 -2.22
CA LYS A 112 -14.16 -12.25 -2.90
C LYS A 112 -13.76 -12.27 -4.36
N GLU A 113 -13.72 -13.45 -4.95
CA GLU A 113 -13.39 -13.59 -6.37
C GLU A 113 -14.26 -12.66 -7.24
N GLY A 114 -13.61 -11.94 -8.15
CA GLY A 114 -14.26 -11.00 -9.04
C GLY A 114 -14.44 -9.59 -8.48
N GLU A 115 -14.15 -9.37 -7.21
CA GLU A 115 -14.26 -8.05 -6.58
C GLU A 115 -12.95 -7.27 -6.70
N LYS A 116 -13.05 -5.94 -6.56
CA LYS A 116 -11.88 -5.06 -6.65
C LYS A 116 -11.39 -4.65 -5.28
N ALA A 117 -10.08 -4.75 -5.05
CA ALA A 117 -9.46 -4.30 -3.80
C ALA A 117 -9.73 -2.82 -3.51
N SER A 118 -9.86 -1.99 -4.55
CA SER A 118 -10.14 -0.56 -4.38
C SER A 118 -11.45 -0.26 -3.65
N ASN A 119 -12.39 -1.20 -3.63
CA ASN A 119 -13.66 -1.02 -2.92
C ASN A 119 -13.51 -1.11 -1.40
N THR A 120 -12.38 -1.55 -0.89
CA THR A 120 -12.11 -1.60 0.55
C THR A 120 -12.24 -0.22 1.20
N MET A 121 -11.93 0.85 0.48
CA MET A 121 -12.03 2.21 1.02
C MET A 121 -13.45 2.61 1.41
N TYR A 122 -14.46 1.93 0.90
CA TYR A 122 -15.87 2.23 1.19
C TYR A 122 -16.44 1.41 2.35
N LEU A 123 -15.64 0.56 2.98
CA LEU A 123 -16.10 -0.26 4.09
C LEU A 123 -16.47 0.59 5.30
N ASP A 124 -17.48 0.14 6.04
CA ASP A 124 -17.78 0.67 7.35
C ASP A 124 -16.87 -0.01 8.38
N PHE A 125 -15.77 0.65 8.71
CA PHE A 125 -14.79 0.12 9.64
C PHE A 125 -15.29 0.28 11.08
N LYS A 126 -15.57 -0.85 11.73
CA LYS A 126 -15.97 -0.85 13.14
C LYS A 126 -14.72 -0.81 14.02
N PRO A 127 -14.71 0.00 15.08
CA PRO A 127 -13.56 0.09 15.96
C PRO A 127 -13.17 -1.27 16.55
N LEU A 128 -11.88 -1.54 16.60
CA LEU A 128 -11.35 -2.70 17.32
C LEU A 128 -11.40 -2.41 18.82
N ARG A 129 -11.58 -3.47 19.61
CA ARG A 129 -11.57 -3.33 21.09
C ARG A 129 -10.23 -2.81 21.60
N LYS A 130 -9.15 -3.23 20.98
CA LYS A 130 -7.79 -2.76 21.23
C LYS A 130 -7.10 -2.51 19.90
N LYS A 131 -6.36 -1.42 19.81
CA LYS A 131 -5.51 -1.19 18.66
C LYS A 131 -4.42 -2.25 18.62
N VAL A 132 -4.05 -2.68 17.43
CA VAL A 132 -3.04 -3.72 17.22
C VAL A 132 -1.85 -3.11 16.49
N LYS A 133 -0.69 -3.19 17.12
CA LYS A 133 0.54 -2.68 16.49
C LYS A 133 1.02 -3.64 15.41
N ILE A 134 1.31 -3.08 14.24
CA ILE A 134 1.95 -3.78 13.14
C ILE A 134 3.12 -2.95 12.64
N THR A 135 4.10 -3.60 12.05
CA THR A 135 5.28 -2.93 11.50
C THR A 135 5.34 -3.19 10.00
N GLY A 136 5.53 -2.14 9.25
CA GLY A 136 5.69 -2.23 7.80
C GLY A 136 6.83 -1.35 7.32
N LYS A 137 7.20 -1.54 6.07
CA LYS A 137 8.31 -0.83 5.45
C LYS A 137 7.81 -0.05 4.25
N PHE A 138 8.23 1.21 4.13
CA PHE A 138 7.85 2.04 3.00
C PHE A 138 8.59 1.58 1.74
N GLY A 139 7.85 1.37 0.68
CA GLY A 139 8.39 0.87 -0.57
C GLY A 139 7.59 1.33 -1.77
N TYR A 140 8.10 0.91 -2.92
CA TYR A 140 7.50 1.20 -4.22
C TYR A 140 7.08 -0.09 -4.90
N TRP A 141 5.87 -0.10 -5.43
CA TRP A 141 5.45 -1.14 -6.37
C TRP A 141 5.80 -0.67 -7.77
N ILE A 142 6.79 -1.32 -8.36
CA ILE A 142 7.38 -0.91 -9.63
C ILE A 142 6.75 -1.69 -10.77
N LYS A 143 6.41 -0.97 -11.84
CA LYS A 143 6.12 -1.58 -13.14
C LYS A 143 7.30 -1.32 -14.06
N ASP A 144 7.82 -2.40 -14.64
CA ASP A 144 8.92 -2.35 -15.59
C ASP A 144 8.54 -3.21 -16.80
N GLY A 145 7.90 -2.58 -17.78
CA GLY A 145 7.28 -3.32 -18.88
C GLY A 145 6.16 -4.22 -18.37
N GLU A 146 6.30 -5.52 -18.60
CA GLU A 146 5.34 -6.52 -18.11
C GLU A 146 5.66 -7.02 -16.69
N ASN A 147 6.81 -6.64 -16.16
CA ASN A 147 7.24 -7.06 -14.83
C ASN A 147 6.73 -6.10 -13.76
N GLU A 148 6.32 -6.65 -12.63
CA GLU A 148 5.94 -5.87 -11.46
C GLU A 148 6.66 -6.44 -10.25
N TYR A 149 7.18 -5.56 -9.41
CA TYR A 149 7.90 -6.01 -8.21
C TYR A 149 7.94 -4.91 -7.16
N LEU A 150 8.14 -5.35 -5.91
CA LEU A 150 8.32 -4.46 -4.77
C LEU A 150 9.79 -4.06 -4.67
N SER A 151 10.02 -2.76 -4.46
CA SER A 151 11.37 -2.22 -4.25
C SER A 151 11.40 -1.38 -2.97
N TYR A 152 12.43 -1.59 -2.16
CA TYR A 152 12.72 -0.77 -0.99
C TYR A 152 13.92 0.15 -1.23
N GLU A 153 14.32 0.29 -2.47
CA GLU A 153 15.44 1.14 -2.85
C GLU A 153 14.93 2.49 -3.39
N PRO A 154 15.73 3.55 -3.28
CA PRO A 154 15.38 4.82 -3.88
C PRO A 154 15.09 4.68 -5.38
N PHE A 155 14.06 5.38 -5.83
CA PHE A 155 13.69 5.39 -7.23
C PHE A 155 14.38 6.56 -7.93
N ILE A 156 15.27 6.23 -8.86
CA ILE A 156 16.03 7.22 -9.61
C ILE A 156 15.60 7.15 -11.07
N LYS A 157 15.02 8.22 -11.58
CA LYS A 157 14.73 8.32 -13.00
C LYS A 157 16.02 8.62 -13.75
N THR A 158 16.36 7.74 -14.67
CA THR A 158 17.48 7.99 -15.58
C THR A 158 17.04 9.00 -16.62
N LYS A 159 17.70 10.15 -16.65
CA LYS A 159 17.45 11.13 -17.69
C LYS A 159 18.15 10.69 -18.96
N THR A 160 17.39 10.50 -20.03
CA THR A 160 17.95 10.35 -21.36
C THR A 160 18.44 11.71 -21.85
N LYS A 161 19.65 11.72 -22.28
CA LYS A 161 20.15 12.88 -23.02
C LYS A 161 19.90 12.69 -24.50
#